data_c93597ddcb6748ef79950547248ca65b
#
_entry.id   c93597ddcb6748ef79950547248ca65b
#
_cell.length_a   1.000
_cell.length_b   1.000
_cell.length_c   1.000
_cell.angle_alpha   90.00
_cell.angle_beta   90.00
_cell.angle_gamma   90.00
#
_symmetry.space_group_name_H-M   'P 1'
#
loop_
_entity.id
_entity.type
_entity.pdbx_description
1 polymer ?
#
loop_
_entity_poly.entity_id
_entity_poly.type
_entity_poly.pdbx_seq_one_letter_code
_entity_poly.pdbx_strand_id
1 'polypeptide(L)'
;MRYILFFALFLSHNLLAETQHKSIPICSALFVSSVKTKAEKMGGYDKFKHCAVSCMLALRCPASDVLEIGILKELADVFGPGNAEMDDLEADFKGVELVLQKKAINDDQCSSKCDKIYPRNSCK
;
A
#
# COMPACT_ATOMS: atom_id res chain seq x y z
N MET A 1 -32.10 -26.89 -29.91
CA MET A 1 -31.83 -25.47 -30.25
C MET A 1 -31.93 -24.48 -29.06
N ARG A 2 -32.76 -24.71 -28.06
CA ARG A 2 -32.89 -23.77 -26.93
C ARG A 2 -31.66 -23.71 -25.97
N TYR A 3 -30.83 -24.73 -25.91
CA TYR A 3 -29.66 -24.78 -25.02
C TYR A 3 -28.40 -24.11 -25.59
N ILE A 4 -28.31 -23.94 -26.90
CA ILE A 4 -27.17 -23.30 -27.56
C ILE A 4 -27.19 -21.77 -27.34
N LEU A 5 -28.39 -21.18 -27.29
CA LEU A 5 -28.56 -19.75 -27.01
C LEU A 5 -28.16 -19.36 -25.55
N PHE A 6 -28.42 -20.24 -24.57
CA PHE A 6 -28.03 -20.02 -23.19
C PHE A 6 -26.51 -20.10 -22.98
N PHE A 7 -25.84 -21.01 -23.70
CA PHE A 7 -24.39 -21.15 -23.62
C PHE A 7 -23.65 -19.96 -24.25
N ALA A 8 -24.18 -19.40 -25.33
CA ALA A 8 -23.62 -18.23 -25.99
C ALA A 8 -23.76 -16.95 -25.14
N LEU A 9 -24.85 -16.82 -24.38
CA LEU A 9 -25.08 -15.70 -23.44
C LEU A 9 -24.16 -15.80 -22.22
N PHE A 10 -23.86 -17.01 -21.74
CA PHE A 10 -22.93 -17.21 -20.62
C PHE A 10 -21.48 -16.93 -20.99
N LEU A 11 -21.07 -17.25 -22.20
CA LEU A 11 -19.72 -16.94 -22.72
C LEU A 11 -19.51 -15.44 -22.97
N SER A 12 -20.55 -14.71 -23.36
CA SER A 12 -20.46 -13.26 -23.60
C SER A 12 -20.36 -12.45 -22.31
N HIS A 13 -20.89 -12.95 -21.18
CA HIS A 13 -20.76 -12.29 -19.89
C HIS A 13 -19.37 -12.43 -19.25
N ASN A 14 -18.65 -13.50 -19.59
CA ASN A 14 -17.31 -13.72 -19.07
C ASN A 14 -16.20 -13.00 -19.88
N LEU A 15 -16.48 -12.55 -21.11
CA LEU A 15 -15.51 -11.82 -21.93
C LEU A 15 -15.47 -10.31 -21.67
N LEU A 16 -16.45 -9.74 -20.97
CA LEU A 16 -16.52 -8.32 -20.66
C LEU A 16 -15.99 -7.97 -19.24
N ALA A 17 -15.56 -8.97 -18.48
CA ALA A 17 -15.11 -8.77 -17.10
C ALA A 17 -13.60 -8.58 -16.96
N GLU A 18 -12.81 -8.55 -18.02
CA GLU A 18 -11.35 -8.57 -17.90
C GLU A 18 -10.63 -7.56 -18.78
N THR A 19 -10.99 -6.28 -18.60
CA THR A 19 -10.01 -5.21 -18.72
C THR A 19 -9.88 -4.55 -17.36
N GLN A 20 -9.44 -5.30 -16.38
CA GLN A 20 -8.76 -4.72 -15.23
C GLN A 20 -7.48 -4.09 -15.78
N HIS A 21 -7.58 -2.82 -16.10
CA HIS A 21 -6.42 -1.96 -16.31
C HIS A 21 -5.60 -2.11 -15.03
N LYS A 22 -4.55 -2.94 -15.09
CA LYS A 22 -3.55 -3.05 -14.02
C LYS A 22 -2.91 -1.66 -13.94
N SER A 23 -3.46 -0.81 -13.08
CA SER A 23 -2.95 0.52 -12.86
C SER A 23 -1.55 0.36 -12.29
N ILE A 24 -0.55 0.83 -13.03
CA ILE A 24 0.80 0.98 -12.50
C ILE A 24 0.68 1.98 -11.32
N PRO A 25 1.33 1.77 -10.17
CA PRO A 25 1.23 2.65 -9.00
C PRO A 25 1.97 3.99 -9.26
N ILE A 26 1.48 4.77 -10.22
CA ILE A 26 2.12 6.01 -10.70
C ILE A 26 2.08 7.08 -9.63
N CYS A 27 0.96 7.24 -8.92
CA CYS A 27 0.82 8.28 -7.90
C CYS A 27 1.82 8.06 -6.75
N SER A 28 1.87 6.86 -6.17
CA SER A 28 2.82 6.55 -5.10
C SER A 28 4.27 6.65 -5.56
N ALA A 29 4.58 6.25 -6.79
CA ALA A 29 5.93 6.38 -7.35
C ALA A 29 6.40 7.85 -7.42
N LEU A 30 5.49 8.80 -7.69
CA LEU A 30 5.80 10.24 -7.73
C LEU A 30 6.09 10.81 -6.33
N PHE A 31 5.38 10.34 -5.31
CA PHE A 31 5.47 10.91 -3.95
C PHE A 31 6.38 10.13 -3.00
N VAL A 32 6.70 8.87 -3.29
CA VAL A 32 7.43 7.98 -2.36
C VAL A 32 8.75 8.55 -1.89
N SER A 33 9.53 9.17 -2.76
CA SER A 33 10.85 9.73 -2.40
C SER A 33 10.72 10.84 -1.36
N SER A 34 9.81 11.80 -1.57
CA SER A 34 9.60 12.91 -0.65
C SER A 34 9.03 12.47 0.69
N VAL A 35 8.07 11.55 0.68
CA VAL A 35 7.44 11.00 1.88
C VAL A 35 8.44 10.16 2.68
N LYS A 36 9.23 9.31 2.00
CA LYS A 36 10.31 8.53 2.62
C LYS A 36 11.32 9.42 3.32
N THR A 37 11.81 10.45 2.65
CA THR A 37 12.75 11.42 3.23
C THR A 37 12.16 12.09 4.49
N LYS A 38 10.86 12.41 4.48
CA LYS A 38 10.18 12.95 5.65
C LYS A 38 10.13 11.94 6.80
N ALA A 39 9.76 10.69 6.52
CA ALA A 39 9.69 9.63 7.53
C ALA A 39 11.08 9.30 8.12
N GLU A 40 12.12 9.30 7.30
CA GLU A 40 13.51 9.09 7.76
C GLU A 40 13.96 10.16 8.77
N LYS A 41 13.61 11.42 8.53
CA LYS A 41 13.89 12.53 9.47
C LYS A 41 13.16 12.40 10.79
N MET A 42 12.05 11.70 10.86
CA MET A 42 11.32 11.43 12.10
C MET A 42 12.01 10.38 12.97
N GLY A 43 12.96 9.62 12.42
CA GLY A 43 13.62 8.50 13.09
C GLY A 43 12.70 7.30 13.28
N GLY A 44 13.08 6.40 14.17
CA GLY A 44 12.33 5.18 14.44
C GLY A 44 12.82 3.98 13.64
N TYR A 45 12.29 2.81 13.99
CA TYR A 45 12.64 1.57 13.32
C TYR A 45 11.74 1.30 12.10
N ASP A 46 12.02 0.23 11.39
CA ASP A 46 11.51 -0.04 10.06
C ASP A 46 9.97 -0.11 9.97
N LYS A 47 9.32 -0.83 10.89
CA LYS A 47 7.85 -0.93 10.90
C LYS A 47 7.14 0.43 11.09
N PHE A 48 7.70 1.31 11.94
CA PHE A 48 7.19 2.67 12.06
C PHE A 48 7.30 3.42 10.72
N LYS A 49 8.44 3.31 10.04
CA LYS A 49 8.66 3.99 8.76
C LYS A 49 7.72 3.47 7.67
N HIS A 50 7.52 2.15 7.58
CA HIS A 50 6.54 1.55 6.66
C HIS A 50 5.13 2.08 6.92
N CYS A 51 4.67 2.04 8.16
CA CYS A 51 3.37 2.59 8.54
C CYS A 51 3.25 4.09 8.19
N ALA A 52 4.23 4.90 8.57
CA ALA A 52 4.20 6.34 8.35
C ALA A 52 4.22 6.70 6.85
N VAL A 53 5.10 6.06 6.07
CA VAL A 53 5.19 6.28 4.61
C VAL A 53 3.89 5.90 3.93
N SER A 54 3.36 4.71 4.20
CA SER A 54 2.11 4.25 3.59
C SER A 54 0.91 5.10 3.98
N CYS A 55 0.83 5.56 5.23
CA CYS A 55 -0.19 6.50 5.68
C CYS A 55 -0.08 7.85 4.93
N MET A 56 1.10 8.44 4.87
CA MET A 56 1.32 9.72 4.18
C MET A 56 1.07 9.61 2.67
N LEU A 57 1.40 8.48 2.04
CA LEU A 57 1.07 8.22 0.63
C LEU A 57 -0.44 8.09 0.44
N ALA A 58 -1.14 7.40 1.32
CA ALA A 58 -2.60 7.21 1.24
C ALA A 58 -3.40 8.52 1.40
N LEU A 59 -2.81 9.55 2.03
CA LEU A 59 -3.39 10.91 2.05
C LEU A 59 -3.35 11.59 0.67
N ARG A 60 -2.50 11.13 -0.24
CA ARG A 60 -2.21 11.74 -1.55
C ARG A 60 -2.62 10.86 -2.72
N CYS A 61 -2.65 9.56 -2.52
CA CYS A 61 -2.82 8.55 -3.56
C CYS A 61 -3.90 7.54 -3.18
N PRO A 62 -4.53 6.87 -4.17
CA PRO A 62 -5.45 5.77 -3.90
C PRO A 62 -4.79 4.66 -3.06
N ALA A 63 -5.55 4.06 -2.15
CA ALA A 63 -5.05 3.00 -1.27
C ALA A 63 -4.46 1.80 -2.03
N SER A 64 -5.09 1.39 -3.14
CA SER A 64 -4.59 0.32 -4.01
C SER A 64 -3.21 0.62 -4.57
N ASP A 65 -2.97 1.84 -5.03
CA ASP A 65 -1.70 2.31 -5.56
C ASP A 65 -0.59 2.25 -4.48
N VAL A 66 -0.90 2.67 -3.26
CA VAL A 66 0.02 2.60 -2.11
C VAL A 66 0.38 1.17 -1.75
N LEU A 67 -0.60 0.27 -1.72
CA LEU A 67 -0.37 -1.15 -1.41
C LEU A 67 0.42 -1.86 -2.50
N GLU A 68 0.18 -1.53 -3.78
CA GLU A 68 0.96 -2.08 -4.89
C GLU A 68 2.44 -1.71 -4.80
N ILE A 69 2.78 -0.45 -4.47
CA ILE A 69 4.18 -0.04 -4.32
C ILE A 69 4.86 -0.75 -3.14
N GLY A 70 4.15 -0.98 -2.05
CA GLY A 70 4.64 -1.76 -0.90
C GLY A 70 4.94 -3.22 -1.29
N ILE A 71 4.01 -3.87 -2.00
CA ILE A 71 4.19 -5.24 -2.50
C ILE A 71 5.38 -5.32 -3.48
N LEU A 72 5.50 -4.37 -4.41
CA LEU A 72 6.62 -4.33 -5.36
C LEU A 72 7.96 -4.16 -4.65
N LYS A 73 8.03 -3.37 -3.57
CA LYS A 73 9.23 -3.23 -2.75
C LYS A 73 9.63 -4.56 -2.13
N GLU A 74 8.69 -5.29 -1.50
CA GLU A 74 8.97 -6.59 -0.89
C GLU A 74 9.38 -7.66 -1.93
N LEU A 75 8.77 -7.65 -3.11
CA LEU A 75 9.19 -8.53 -4.21
C LEU A 75 10.61 -8.20 -4.69
N ALA A 76 10.97 -6.93 -4.79
CA ALA A 76 12.33 -6.52 -5.14
C ALA A 76 13.35 -6.98 -4.08
N ASP A 77 12.98 -6.96 -2.80
CA ASP A 77 13.82 -7.44 -1.69
C ASP A 77 14.00 -8.96 -1.69
N VAL A 78 13.01 -9.74 -2.17
CA VAL A 78 13.14 -11.20 -2.38
C VAL A 78 14.21 -11.53 -3.43
N PHE A 79 14.27 -10.77 -4.53
CA PHE A 79 15.17 -11.02 -5.67
C PHE A 79 16.46 -10.18 -5.63
N GLY A 80 16.62 -9.28 -4.67
CA GLY A 80 17.72 -8.35 -4.53
C GLY A 80 18.46 -8.51 -3.20
N PRO A 81 19.33 -7.52 -2.86
CA PRO A 81 20.12 -7.53 -1.63
C PRO A 81 19.31 -7.13 -0.37
N GLY A 82 18.05 -6.75 -0.52
CA GLY A 82 17.17 -6.41 0.60
C GLY A 82 16.64 -7.62 1.35
N ASN A 83 15.96 -7.38 2.47
CA ASN A 83 15.33 -8.39 3.29
C ASN A 83 13.81 -8.23 3.22
N ALA A 84 13.13 -9.19 2.60
CA ALA A 84 11.67 -9.18 2.49
C ALA A 84 11.05 -9.61 3.82
N GLU A 85 10.22 -8.77 4.39
CA GLU A 85 9.51 -9.04 5.64
C GLU A 85 8.00 -8.86 5.48
N MET A 86 7.24 -9.91 5.77
CA MET A 86 5.77 -9.85 5.74
C MET A 86 5.21 -8.84 6.76
N ASP A 87 5.92 -8.65 7.87
CA ASP A 87 5.57 -7.65 8.89
C ASP A 87 5.65 -6.21 8.35
N ASP A 88 6.48 -5.95 7.34
CA ASP A 88 6.57 -4.64 6.67
C ASP A 88 5.32 -4.37 5.85
N LEU A 89 4.78 -5.39 5.16
CA LEU A 89 3.49 -5.30 4.47
C LEU A 89 2.36 -5.07 5.47
N GLU A 90 2.37 -5.72 6.62
CA GLU A 90 1.37 -5.46 7.66
C GLU A 90 1.45 -4.01 8.14
N ALA A 91 2.63 -3.45 8.33
CA ALA A 91 2.82 -2.05 8.68
C ALA A 91 2.31 -1.10 7.59
N ASP A 92 2.53 -1.43 6.32
CA ASP A 92 1.96 -0.69 5.19
C ASP A 92 0.42 -0.70 5.21
N PHE A 93 -0.20 -1.87 5.43
CA PHE A 93 -1.65 -1.97 5.56
C PHE A 93 -2.19 -1.14 6.73
N LYS A 94 -1.52 -1.15 7.88
CA LYS A 94 -1.91 -0.31 9.03
C LYS A 94 -1.86 1.17 8.69
N GLY A 95 -0.84 1.62 7.97
CA GLY A 95 -0.73 3.00 7.52
C GLY A 95 -1.89 3.41 6.63
N VAL A 96 -2.21 2.61 5.61
CA VAL A 96 -3.35 2.85 4.71
C VAL A 96 -4.68 2.83 5.47
N GLU A 97 -4.86 1.86 6.36
CA GLU A 97 -6.08 1.73 7.17
C GLU A 97 -6.37 2.99 8.00
N LEU A 98 -5.36 3.64 8.56
CA LEU A 98 -5.52 4.88 9.31
C LEU A 98 -6.19 5.98 8.51
N VAL A 99 -5.89 6.09 7.21
CA VAL A 99 -6.49 7.07 6.32
C VAL A 99 -7.90 6.65 5.90
N LEU A 100 -8.09 5.38 5.51
CA LEU A 100 -9.40 4.86 5.11
C LEU A 100 -10.43 4.97 6.23
N GLN A 101 -10.02 4.77 7.47
CA GLN A 101 -10.86 4.92 8.67
C GLN A 101 -10.96 6.36 9.17
N LYS A 102 -10.39 7.33 8.44
CA LYS A 102 -10.34 8.76 8.83
C LYS A 102 -9.70 9.02 10.20
N LYS A 103 -8.82 8.12 10.64
CA LYS A 103 -8.06 8.26 11.90
C LYS A 103 -6.82 9.12 11.73
N ALA A 104 -6.36 9.32 10.50
CA ALA A 104 -5.29 10.25 10.14
C ALA A 104 -5.73 11.05 8.89
N ILE A 105 -5.64 12.37 8.97
CA ILE A 105 -6.04 13.31 7.91
C ILE A 105 -4.88 14.23 7.48
N ASN A 106 -3.72 14.09 8.09
CA ASN A 106 -2.50 14.81 7.76
C ASN A 106 -1.27 14.01 8.19
N ASP A 107 -0.09 14.44 7.73
CA ASP A 107 1.19 13.76 7.98
C ASP A 107 1.54 13.63 9.46
N ASP A 108 1.22 14.65 10.27
CA ASP A 108 1.53 14.63 11.71
C ASP A 108 0.68 13.59 12.44
N GLN A 109 -0.58 13.43 12.03
CA GLN A 109 -1.44 12.37 12.55
C GLN A 109 -0.99 10.99 12.07
N CYS A 110 -0.52 10.86 10.83
CA CYS A 110 0.12 9.62 10.36
C CYS A 110 1.28 9.23 11.26
N SER A 111 2.20 10.15 11.52
CA SER A 111 3.33 9.92 12.42
C SER A 111 2.90 9.56 13.84
N SER A 112 2.03 10.34 14.43
CA SER A 112 1.54 10.14 15.81
C SER A 112 0.79 8.81 15.99
N LYS A 113 -0.05 8.42 15.01
CA LYS A 113 -0.80 7.17 15.06
C LYS A 113 0.08 5.96 14.82
N CYS A 114 1.00 6.04 13.85
CA CYS A 114 1.97 4.98 13.62
C CYS A 114 2.92 4.78 14.79
N ASP A 115 3.32 5.86 15.48
CA ASP A 115 4.15 5.78 16.69
C ASP A 115 3.44 5.04 17.85
N LYS A 116 2.11 5.14 17.93
CA LYS A 116 1.32 4.37 18.91
C LYS A 116 1.26 2.88 18.59
N ILE A 117 1.25 2.51 17.33
CA ILE A 117 1.19 1.10 16.87
C ILE A 117 2.60 0.49 16.89
N TYR A 118 3.58 1.26 16.42
CA TYR A 118 4.99 0.89 16.28
C TYR A 118 5.87 1.96 16.98
N PRO A 119 6.04 1.89 18.29
CA PRO A 119 6.77 2.92 19.04
C PRO A 119 8.18 3.13 18.52
N ARG A 120 8.55 4.37 18.18
CA ARG A 120 9.87 4.72 17.60
C ARG A 120 11.05 4.37 18.51
N ASN A 121 10.82 4.35 19.81
CA ASN A 121 11.84 4.06 20.82
C ASN A 121 11.92 2.58 21.21
N SER A 122 11.16 1.69 20.56
CA SER A 122 11.29 0.25 20.82
C SER A 122 12.59 -0.25 20.19
N CYS A 123 13.56 -0.56 21.04
CA CYS A 123 14.73 -1.34 20.61
C CYS A 123 14.27 -2.77 20.29
N LYS A 124 14.46 -3.18 19.05
CA LYS A 124 14.49 -4.59 18.68
C LYS A 124 15.93 -4.99 18.39
#